data_15d18fa6c0e067fdce10f7d0d036d881
#
_entry.id   15d18fa6c0e067fdce10f7d0d036d881
#
_cell.length_a   1.000
_cell.length_b   1.000
_cell.length_c   1.000
_cell.angle_alpha   90.00
_cell.angle_beta   90.00
_cell.angle_gamma   90.00
#
_symmetry.space_group_name_H-M   'P 1'
#
loop_
_entity.id
_entity.type
_entity.pdbx_description
1 polymer ?
#
loop_
_entity_poly.entity_id
_entity_poly.type
_entity_poly.pdbx_seq_one_letter_code
_entity_poly.pdbx_strand_id
1 'polypeptide(L)'
;MRKTEVLHQPTKLNTDPPVEVMIDGHRLENVRRFTYLGSTVSSDAKLELELQSRMAKASASFGRLNERLWKNKNVTTKVKCQVYRAVILSTLLYGAETWTIYRAQVHKLNTFMMKHLRYIMGVRWWHYRKNSDILEKARLPSMYELLMQKNLGWAGHVARLDNNRLPKEILLSQLSTGSRNRGRPKLSYKDTVKRHLQAKAIDVDSWYTQAQDRTSWRSMIHKT
;
A
#
# COMPACT_ATOMS: atom_id res chain seq x y z
N MET A 1 31.11 -0.86 -10.62
CA MET A 1 30.36 -0.46 -9.40
C MET A 1 29.29 0.62 -9.58
N ARG A 2 28.75 0.87 -10.76
CA ARG A 2 27.75 1.92 -11.04
C ARG A 2 26.34 1.72 -10.44
N LYS A 3 26.09 0.68 -9.64
CA LYS A 3 24.73 0.35 -9.14
C LYS A 3 24.64 0.20 -7.62
N THR A 4 25.72 0.45 -6.88
CA THR A 4 25.71 0.33 -5.42
C THR A 4 25.60 1.73 -4.83
N GLU A 5 24.51 2.00 -4.12
CA GLU A 5 24.19 3.28 -3.50
C GLU A 5 23.89 3.06 -2.02
N VAL A 6 24.07 4.08 -1.19
CA VAL A 6 23.76 4.05 0.23
C VAL A 6 22.56 4.93 0.50
N LEU A 7 21.53 4.38 1.14
CA LEU A 7 20.42 5.15 1.68
C LEU A 7 20.47 5.10 3.20
N HIS A 8 20.71 6.25 3.82
CA HIS A 8 20.68 6.40 5.26
C HIS A 8 19.33 6.98 5.71
N GLN A 9 18.70 6.31 6.68
CA GLN A 9 17.49 6.79 7.36
C GLN A 9 17.86 7.19 8.80
N PRO A 10 18.12 8.48 9.07
CA PRO A 10 18.52 8.93 10.41
C PRO A 10 17.36 8.75 11.39
N THR A 11 17.70 8.40 12.63
CA THR A 11 16.75 8.47 13.72
C THR A 11 16.41 9.93 14.03
N LYS A 12 15.23 10.23 14.59
CA LYS A 12 14.82 11.62 14.89
C LYS A 12 15.75 12.35 15.86
N LEU A 13 16.54 11.62 16.61
CA LEU A 13 17.47 12.16 17.63
C LEU A 13 18.87 12.38 17.04
N ASN A 14 19.15 11.89 15.85
CA ASN A 14 20.48 11.92 15.29
C ASN A 14 20.55 12.92 14.13
N THR A 15 21.22 14.03 14.38
CA THR A 15 21.63 15.02 13.37
C THR A 15 22.97 14.65 12.73
N ASP A 16 23.41 13.38 12.90
CA ASP A 16 24.68 12.91 12.38
C ASP A 16 24.77 13.07 10.87
N PRO A 17 25.96 13.41 10.37
CA PRO A 17 26.19 13.50 8.94
C PRO A 17 25.92 12.14 8.28
N PRO A 18 25.62 12.12 6.96
CA PRO A 18 25.41 10.89 6.24
C PRO A 18 26.60 9.93 6.43
N VAL A 19 26.30 8.67 6.77
CA VAL A 19 27.35 7.66 6.97
C VAL A 19 28.16 7.50 5.70
N GLU A 20 29.47 7.67 5.78
CA GLU A 20 30.36 7.39 4.67
C GLU A 20 30.67 5.89 4.64
N VAL A 21 30.26 5.23 3.56
CA VAL A 21 30.53 3.81 3.34
C VAL A 21 31.54 3.68 2.21
N MET A 22 32.61 2.95 2.49
CA MET A 22 33.67 2.63 1.53
C MET A 22 33.62 1.14 1.20
N ILE A 23 33.73 0.78 -0.07
CA ILE A 23 33.91 -0.60 -0.53
C ILE A 23 35.12 -0.61 -1.47
N ASP A 24 36.08 -1.45 -1.18
CA ASP A 24 37.33 -1.59 -1.95
C ASP A 24 38.02 -0.24 -2.23
N GLY A 25 38.06 0.64 -1.23
CA GLY A 25 38.65 1.97 -1.35
C GLY A 25 37.80 3.00 -2.13
N HIS A 26 36.62 2.63 -2.60
CA HIS A 26 35.70 3.51 -3.31
C HIS A 26 34.57 3.98 -2.40
N ARG A 27 34.36 5.30 -2.34
CA ARG A 27 33.25 5.90 -1.60
C ARG A 27 31.94 5.66 -2.35
N LEU A 28 30.92 5.12 -1.64
CA LEU A 28 29.59 4.95 -2.21
C LEU A 28 28.80 6.27 -2.19
N GLU A 29 27.96 6.46 -3.20
CA GLU A 29 27.08 7.61 -3.30
C GLU A 29 25.91 7.51 -2.32
N ASN A 30 25.72 8.55 -1.49
CA ASN A 30 24.59 8.68 -0.61
C ASN A 30 23.38 9.24 -1.35
N VAL A 31 22.30 8.46 -1.44
CA VAL A 31 21.08 8.85 -2.12
C VAL A 31 19.94 9.12 -1.12
N ARG A 32 19.08 10.10 -1.46
CA ARG A 32 17.90 10.42 -0.65
C ARG A 32 16.70 9.50 -0.92
N ARG A 33 16.74 8.77 -2.03
CA ARG A 33 15.70 7.83 -2.46
C ARG A 33 16.36 6.68 -3.19
N PHE A 34 15.86 5.50 -2.94
CA PHE A 34 16.33 4.26 -3.55
C PHE A 34 15.16 3.42 -4.02
N THR A 35 15.25 2.83 -5.21
CA THR A 35 14.22 1.92 -5.71
C THR A 35 14.67 0.47 -5.52
N TYR A 36 14.00 -0.23 -4.61
CA TYR A 36 14.28 -1.64 -4.31
C TYR A 36 13.09 -2.52 -4.69
N LEU A 37 13.33 -3.51 -5.55
CA LEU A 37 12.28 -4.40 -6.06
C LEU A 37 11.03 -3.68 -6.57
N GLY A 38 11.25 -2.51 -7.18
CA GLY A 38 10.18 -1.68 -7.74
C GLY A 38 9.48 -0.76 -6.75
N SER A 39 9.73 -0.83 -5.44
CA SER A 39 9.25 0.10 -4.42
C SER A 39 10.27 1.18 -4.13
N THR A 40 9.82 2.41 -3.91
CA THR A 40 10.67 3.55 -3.62
C THR A 40 10.77 3.76 -2.11
N VAL A 41 12.00 3.65 -1.59
CA VAL A 41 12.32 3.97 -0.19
C VAL A 41 12.98 5.35 -0.15
N SER A 42 12.65 6.17 0.85
CA SER A 42 13.20 7.51 1.05
C SER A 42 13.88 7.64 2.40
N SER A 43 14.88 8.54 2.48
CA SER A 43 15.62 8.82 3.72
C SER A 43 14.74 9.37 4.85
N ASP A 44 13.63 10.05 4.53
CA ASP A 44 12.66 10.56 5.52
C ASP A 44 11.60 9.54 5.95
N ALA A 45 11.70 8.30 5.46
CA ALA A 45 10.76 7.21 5.71
C ALA A 45 9.28 7.57 5.45
N LYS A 46 9.00 8.54 4.53
CA LYS A 46 7.64 8.92 4.16
C LYS A 46 7.16 8.12 2.95
N LEU A 47 5.88 7.76 2.98
CA LEU A 47 5.22 7.02 1.90
C LEU A 47 4.91 7.87 0.66
N GLU A 48 5.02 9.20 0.72
CA GLU A 48 4.51 10.10 -0.31
C GLU A 48 5.19 9.89 -1.68
N LEU A 49 6.50 9.68 -1.69
CA LEU A 49 7.25 9.43 -2.94
C LEU A 49 6.86 8.10 -3.59
N GLU A 50 6.65 7.06 -2.78
CA GLU A 50 6.16 5.77 -3.29
C GLU A 50 4.76 5.91 -3.88
N LEU A 51 3.83 6.59 -3.20
CA LEU A 51 2.48 6.83 -3.72
C LEU A 51 2.50 7.59 -5.04
N GLN A 52 3.32 8.63 -5.17
CA GLN A 52 3.46 9.39 -6.41
C GLN A 52 3.99 8.50 -7.54
N SER A 53 5.03 7.70 -7.26
CA SER A 53 5.60 6.75 -8.22
C SER A 53 4.55 5.73 -8.69
N ARG A 54 3.76 5.15 -7.75
CA ARG A 54 2.70 4.18 -8.08
C ARG A 54 1.58 4.80 -8.90
N MET A 55 1.13 6.00 -8.53
CA MET A 55 0.11 6.72 -9.29
C MET A 55 0.59 7.05 -10.69
N ALA A 56 1.85 7.46 -10.87
CA ALA A 56 2.44 7.74 -12.19
C ALA A 56 2.50 6.47 -13.04
N LYS A 57 2.98 5.34 -12.50
CA LYS A 57 3.03 4.04 -13.19
C LYS A 57 1.63 3.55 -13.57
N ALA A 58 0.66 3.67 -12.67
CA ALA A 58 -0.73 3.28 -12.93
C ALA A 58 -1.38 4.19 -13.99
N SER A 59 -1.12 5.51 -13.97
CA SER A 59 -1.58 6.45 -15.00
C SER A 59 -0.99 6.11 -16.37
N ALA A 60 0.31 5.81 -16.45
CA ALA A 60 0.96 5.42 -17.70
C ALA A 60 0.34 4.11 -18.27
N SER A 61 0.08 3.13 -17.38
CA SER A 61 -0.59 1.88 -17.79
C SER A 61 -2.02 2.12 -18.25
N PHE A 62 -2.75 3.01 -17.58
CA PHE A 62 -4.10 3.41 -17.99
C PHE A 62 -4.10 4.10 -19.36
N GLY A 63 -3.17 5.04 -19.58
CA GLY A 63 -3.03 5.76 -20.83
C GLY A 63 -2.75 4.84 -22.01
N ARG A 64 -1.87 3.83 -21.86
CA ARG A 64 -1.55 2.85 -22.91
C ARG A 64 -2.75 2.04 -23.38
N LEU A 65 -3.74 1.84 -22.52
CA LEU A 65 -4.96 1.08 -22.84
C LEU A 65 -6.10 1.97 -23.36
N ASN A 66 -5.90 3.29 -23.47
CA ASN A 66 -6.97 4.24 -23.73
C ASN A 66 -7.71 3.95 -25.04
N GLU A 67 -7.01 3.96 -26.16
CA GLU A 67 -7.63 3.79 -27.49
C GLU A 67 -8.14 2.36 -27.70
N ARG A 68 -7.35 1.38 -27.30
CA ARG A 68 -7.66 -0.04 -27.56
C ARG A 68 -8.75 -0.60 -26.67
N LEU A 69 -8.89 -0.09 -25.44
CA LEU A 69 -9.78 -0.69 -24.45
C LEU A 69 -10.81 0.31 -23.93
N TRP A 70 -10.36 1.43 -23.31
CA TRP A 70 -11.30 2.30 -22.58
C TRP A 70 -12.29 2.98 -23.52
N LYS A 71 -11.86 3.46 -24.67
CA LYS A 71 -12.71 4.08 -25.70
C LYS A 71 -13.44 3.08 -26.60
N ASN A 72 -13.03 1.82 -26.61
CA ASN A 72 -13.63 0.82 -27.48
C ASN A 72 -15.08 0.52 -27.06
N LYS A 73 -16.04 0.79 -27.95
CA LYS A 73 -17.47 0.58 -27.72
C LYS A 73 -17.88 -0.91 -27.76
N ASN A 74 -17.10 -1.75 -28.44
CA ASN A 74 -17.36 -3.19 -28.55
C ASN A 74 -16.96 -3.97 -27.28
N VAL A 75 -16.21 -3.34 -26.37
CA VAL A 75 -15.82 -3.96 -25.10
C VAL A 75 -16.78 -3.53 -24.00
N THR A 76 -17.39 -4.50 -23.34
CA THR A 76 -18.35 -4.23 -22.26
C THR A 76 -17.68 -3.57 -21.05
N THR A 77 -18.44 -2.76 -20.33
CA THR A 77 -17.96 -2.11 -19.08
C THR A 77 -17.47 -3.13 -18.05
N LYS A 78 -18.11 -4.32 -17.99
CA LYS A 78 -17.69 -5.41 -17.10
C LYS A 78 -16.25 -5.84 -17.39
N VAL A 79 -15.92 -6.10 -18.65
CA VAL A 79 -14.56 -6.49 -19.07
C VAL A 79 -13.57 -5.36 -18.81
N LYS A 80 -13.92 -4.11 -19.12
CA LYS A 80 -13.07 -2.94 -18.79
C LYS A 80 -12.73 -2.87 -17.30
N CYS A 81 -13.72 -3.06 -16.43
CA CYS A 81 -13.50 -3.05 -14.98
C CYS A 81 -12.63 -4.24 -14.51
N GLN A 82 -12.77 -5.42 -15.14
CA GLN A 82 -11.90 -6.57 -14.84
C GLN A 82 -10.44 -6.28 -15.22
N VAL A 83 -10.19 -5.71 -16.40
CA VAL A 83 -8.84 -5.29 -16.81
C VAL A 83 -8.30 -4.16 -15.90
N TYR A 84 -9.15 -3.20 -15.53
CA TYR A 84 -8.78 -2.15 -14.58
C TYR A 84 -8.30 -2.75 -13.24
N ARG A 85 -9.03 -3.73 -12.71
CA ARG A 85 -8.64 -4.44 -11.48
C ARG A 85 -7.31 -5.18 -11.65
N ALA A 86 -7.17 -5.93 -12.75
CA ALA A 86 -6.01 -6.80 -12.98
C ALA A 86 -4.72 -6.03 -13.28
N VAL A 87 -4.80 -4.89 -13.99
CA VAL A 87 -3.62 -4.14 -14.45
C VAL A 87 -3.42 -2.86 -13.63
N ILE A 88 -4.42 -2.00 -13.56
CA ILE A 88 -4.24 -0.67 -12.99
C ILE A 88 -4.19 -0.72 -11.46
N LEU A 89 -5.14 -1.42 -10.83
CA LEU A 89 -5.15 -1.53 -9.37
C LEU A 89 -3.98 -2.37 -8.85
N SER A 90 -3.56 -3.42 -9.55
CA SER A 90 -2.39 -4.21 -9.16
C SER A 90 -1.09 -3.39 -9.24
N THR A 91 -0.94 -2.54 -10.27
CA THR A 91 0.19 -1.61 -10.39
C THR A 91 0.15 -0.53 -9.31
N LEU A 92 -1.02 0.05 -9.05
CA LEU A 92 -1.21 1.11 -8.05
C LEU A 92 -0.93 0.62 -6.63
N LEU A 93 -1.40 -0.58 -6.31
CA LEU A 93 -1.34 -1.17 -4.96
C LEU A 93 -0.22 -2.21 -4.80
N TYR A 94 0.79 -2.18 -5.64
CA TYR A 94 1.97 -3.02 -5.46
C TYR A 94 2.75 -2.59 -4.22
N GLY A 95 3.04 -3.52 -3.31
CA GLY A 95 3.69 -3.25 -2.03
C GLY A 95 2.79 -2.60 -0.96
N ALA A 96 1.49 -2.38 -1.27
CA ALA A 96 0.57 -1.70 -0.36
C ALA A 96 0.27 -2.47 0.92
N GLU A 97 0.59 -3.75 0.97
CA GLU A 97 0.48 -4.60 2.15
C GLU A 97 1.31 -4.13 3.33
N THR A 98 2.43 -3.44 3.07
CA THR A 98 3.35 -2.93 4.10
C THR A 98 3.15 -1.44 4.42
N TRP A 99 2.24 -0.76 3.71
CA TRP A 99 2.08 0.68 3.87
C TRP A 99 1.42 1.08 5.18
N THR A 100 2.05 2.05 5.85
CA THR A 100 1.46 2.76 6.99
C THR A 100 0.76 4.01 6.48
N ILE A 101 -0.53 3.89 6.12
CA ILE A 101 -1.24 4.89 5.34
C ILE A 101 -2.17 5.77 6.20
N TYR A 102 -2.15 7.08 5.96
CA TYR A 102 -3.03 8.07 6.58
C TYR A 102 -4.28 8.33 5.74
N ARG A 103 -5.34 8.84 6.38
CA ARG A 103 -6.63 9.14 5.70
C ARG A 103 -6.48 10.01 4.46
N ALA A 104 -5.62 11.03 4.50
CA ALA A 104 -5.36 11.91 3.35
C ALA A 104 -4.82 11.14 2.14
N GLN A 105 -3.92 10.19 2.37
CA GLN A 105 -3.34 9.35 1.32
C GLN A 105 -4.37 8.35 0.77
N VAL A 106 -5.21 7.76 1.63
CA VAL A 106 -6.34 6.92 1.19
C VAL A 106 -7.29 7.74 0.31
N HIS A 107 -7.60 8.97 0.71
CA HIS A 107 -8.46 9.86 -0.08
C HIS A 107 -7.86 10.17 -1.45
N LYS A 108 -6.55 10.45 -1.52
CA LYS A 108 -5.82 10.68 -2.78
C LYS A 108 -5.92 9.49 -3.73
N LEU A 109 -5.68 8.27 -3.22
CA LEU A 109 -5.81 7.03 -3.99
C LEU A 109 -7.27 6.76 -4.42
N ASN A 110 -8.23 7.03 -3.53
CA ASN A 110 -9.65 6.88 -3.86
C ASN A 110 -10.09 7.85 -4.96
N THR A 111 -9.67 9.10 -4.89
CA THR A 111 -9.95 10.10 -5.94
C THR A 111 -9.37 9.66 -7.28
N PHE A 112 -8.14 9.14 -7.28
CA PHE A 112 -7.52 8.57 -8.47
C PHE A 112 -8.34 7.41 -9.05
N MET A 113 -8.74 6.45 -8.24
CA MET A 113 -9.57 5.32 -8.66
C MET A 113 -10.93 5.78 -9.22
N MET A 114 -11.62 6.68 -8.52
CA MET A 114 -12.93 7.19 -8.94
C MET A 114 -12.86 7.93 -10.27
N LYS A 115 -11.80 8.73 -10.50
CA LYS A 115 -11.58 9.42 -11.78
C LYS A 115 -11.50 8.41 -12.95
N HIS A 116 -10.75 7.34 -12.79
CA HIS A 116 -10.62 6.32 -13.83
C HIS A 116 -11.91 5.52 -14.06
N LEU A 117 -12.58 5.09 -12.98
CA LEU A 117 -13.85 4.34 -13.10
C LEU A 117 -14.94 5.17 -13.77
N ARG A 118 -15.07 6.47 -13.42
CA ARG A 118 -16.00 7.38 -14.09
C ARG A 118 -15.67 7.52 -15.57
N TYR A 119 -14.40 7.63 -15.92
CA TYR A 119 -13.97 7.67 -17.32
C TYR A 119 -14.35 6.39 -18.08
N ILE A 120 -14.07 5.22 -17.52
CA ILE A 120 -14.40 3.90 -18.11
C ILE A 120 -15.91 3.76 -18.36
N MET A 121 -16.72 4.28 -17.42
CA MET A 121 -18.19 4.19 -17.46
C MET A 121 -18.86 5.34 -18.22
N GLY A 122 -18.10 6.31 -18.73
CA GLY A 122 -18.66 7.50 -19.39
C GLY A 122 -19.47 8.40 -18.45
N VAL A 123 -19.23 8.31 -17.12
CA VAL A 123 -19.96 9.12 -16.13
C VAL A 123 -19.32 10.49 -16.01
N ARG A 124 -20.11 11.53 -16.27
CA ARG A 124 -19.72 12.93 -16.18
C ARG A 124 -20.23 13.56 -14.86
N TRP A 125 -19.71 14.73 -14.50
CA TRP A 125 -20.07 15.42 -13.26
C TRP A 125 -21.59 15.74 -13.18
N TRP A 126 -22.23 16.10 -14.26
CA TRP A 126 -23.67 16.40 -14.32
C TRP A 126 -24.59 15.19 -14.21
N HIS A 127 -24.04 13.96 -14.18
CA HIS A 127 -24.84 12.77 -13.91
C HIS A 127 -25.10 12.55 -12.41
N TYR A 128 -24.51 13.35 -11.52
CA TYR A 128 -24.68 13.33 -10.07
C TYR A 128 -24.62 11.92 -9.42
N ARG A 129 -23.84 11.01 -10.01
CA ARG A 129 -23.72 9.63 -9.51
C ARG A 129 -22.81 9.56 -8.28
N LYS A 130 -23.30 8.89 -7.22
CA LYS A 130 -22.53 8.64 -5.99
C LYS A 130 -21.34 7.71 -6.26
N ASN A 131 -20.30 7.76 -5.41
CA ASN A 131 -19.16 6.84 -5.51
C ASN A 131 -19.58 5.39 -5.22
N SER A 132 -20.56 5.16 -4.31
CA SER A 132 -21.14 3.84 -4.05
C SER A 132 -21.67 3.18 -5.32
N ASP A 133 -22.45 3.90 -6.11
CA ASP A 133 -23.08 3.39 -7.34
C ASP A 133 -22.03 3.01 -8.40
N ILE A 134 -20.93 3.81 -8.46
CA ILE A 134 -19.81 3.53 -9.36
C ILE A 134 -19.08 2.25 -8.95
N LEU A 135 -18.81 2.09 -7.65
CA LEU A 135 -18.13 0.91 -7.10
C LEU A 135 -18.97 -0.35 -7.26
N GLU A 136 -20.25 -0.29 -6.96
CA GLU A 136 -21.21 -1.38 -7.15
C GLU A 136 -21.25 -1.84 -8.61
N LYS A 137 -21.43 -0.91 -9.55
CA LYS A 137 -21.42 -1.19 -10.99
C LYS A 137 -20.08 -1.75 -11.48
N ALA A 138 -18.96 -1.29 -10.89
CA ALA A 138 -17.62 -1.81 -11.17
C ALA A 138 -17.38 -3.19 -10.54
N ARG A 139 -18.18 -3.59 -9.56
CA ARG A 139 -17.95 -4.74 -8.68
C ARG A 139 -16.59 -4.67 -8.00
N LEU A 140 -16.26 -3.49 -7.51
CA LEU A 140 -15.01 -3.22 -6.81
C LEU A 140 -15.30 -2.71 -5.39
N PRO A 141 -14.56 -3.18 -4.39
CA PRO A 141 -14.63 -2.60 -3.06
C PRO A 141 -14.02 -1.19 -3.05
N SER A 142 -14.25 -0.44 -1.97
CA SER A 142 -13.65 0.87 -1.78
C SER A 142 -12.12 0.79 -1.72
N MET A 143 -11.43 1.90 -1.96
CA MET A 143 -9.98 1.96 -1.83
C MET A 143 -9.50 1.60 -0.41
N TYR A 144 -10.24 2.06 0.60
CA TYR A 144 -9.94 1.72 1.99
C TYR A 144 -10.05 0.20 2.24
N GLU A 145 -11.10 -0.42 1.73
CA GLU A 145 -11.31 -1.88 1.83
C GLU A 145 -10.19 -2.67 1.12
N LEU A 146 -9.77 -2.25 -0.08
CA LEU A 146 -8.65 -2.87 -0.81
C LEU A 146 -7.35 -2.83 -0.03
N LEU A 147 -7.04 -1.68 0.57
CA LEU A 147 -5.84 -1.50 1.40
C LEU A 147 -5.90 -2.34 2.67
N MET A 148 -7.06 -2.38 3.31
CA MET A 148 -7.29 -3.18 4.51
C MET A 148 -7.13 -4.68 4.22
N GLN A 149 -7.73 -5.18 3.15
CA GLN A 149 -7.60 -6.58 2.73
C GLN A 149 -6.13 -6.96 2.45
N LYS A 150 -5.37 -6.09 1.78
CA LYS A 150 -3.94 -6.32 1.54
C LYS A 150 -3.13 -6.33 2.84
N ASN A 151 -3.34 -5.35 3.71
CA ASN A 151 -2.63 -5.24 4.97
C ASN A 151 -2.91 -6.42 5.91
N LEU A 152 -4.19 -6.79 6.10
CA LEU A 152 -4.56 -7.94 6.92
C LEU A 152 -4.15 -9.28 6.28
N GLY A 153 -4.20 -9.37 4.94
CA GLY A 153 -3.70 -10.52 4.21
C GLY A 153 -2.21 -10.77 4.47
N TRP A 154 -1.41 -9.70 4.45
CA TRP A 154 0.02 -9.76 4.77
C TRP A 154 0.27 -10.05 6.25
N ALA A 155 -0.45 -9.39 7.17
CA ALA A 155 -0.34 -9.66 8.60
C ALA A 155 -0.61 -11.14 8.92
N GLY A 156 -1.64 -11.73 8.33
CA GLY A 156 -1.93 -13.16 8.47
C GLY A 156 -0.86 -14.05 7.83
N HIS A 157 -0.27 -13.64 6.71
CA HIS A 157 0.87 -14.36 6.14
C HIS A 157 2.05 -14.37 7.11
N VAL A 158 2.42 -13.21 7.65
CA VAL A 158 3.53 -13.08 8.60
C VAL A 158 3.27 -13.87 9.89
N ALA A 159 2.02 -13.89 10.38
CA ALA A 159 1.65 -14.68 11.55
C ALA A 159 1.92 -16.18 11.38
N ARG A 160 1.80 -16.71 10.16
CA ARG A 160 2.05 -18.13 9.83
C ARG A 160 3.51 -18.47 9.50
N LEU A 161 4.40 -17.47 9.41
CA LEU A 161 5.83 -17.74 9.22
C LEU A 161 6.44 -18.42 10.44
N ASP A 162 7.58 -19.09 10.26
CA ASP A 162 8.38 -19.62 11.35
C ASP A 162 8.87 -18.50 12.28
N ASN A 163 9.07 -18.84 13.56
CA ASN A 163 9.42 -17.84 14.59
C ASN A 163 10.78 -17.16 14.35
N ASN A 164 11.69 -17.82 13.66
CA ASN A 164 13.02 -17.30 13.30
C ASN A 164 13.03 -16.38 12.08
N ARG A 165 11.87 -16.07 11.51
CA ARG A 165 11.78 -15.18 10.34
C ARG A 165 11.70 -13.72 10.77
N LEU A 166 12.63 -12.91 10.27
CA LEU A 166 12.75 -11.49 10.57
C LEU A 166 11.42 -10.69 10.44
N PRO A 167 10.57 -10.88 9.41
CA PRO A 167 9.28 -10.17 9.34
C PRO A 167 8.36 -10.47 10.53
N LYS A 168 8.39 -11.70 11.05
CA LYS A 168 7.60 -12.10 12.22
C LYS A 168 8.15 -11.50 13.49
N GLU A 169 9.46 -11.53 13.67
CA GLU A 169 10.14 -10.89 14.80
C GLU A 169 9.82 -9.39 14.84
N ILE A 170 9.93 -8.68 13.70
CA ILE A 170 9.58 -7.25 13.61
C ILE A 170 8.11 -7.01 13.92
N LEU A 171 7.18 -7.83 13.40
CA LEU A 171 5.76 -7.67 13.66
C LEU A 171 5.42 -7.87 15.14
N LEU A 172 6.06 -8.83 15.81
CA LEU A 172 5.79 -9.14 17.22
C LEU A 172 6.69 -8.36 18.20
N SER A 173 7.81 -7.79 17.74
CA SER A 173 8.74 -7.06 18.59
C SER A 173 8.08 -5.91 19.35
N GLN A 174 8.56 -5.66 20.54
CA GLN A 174 8.25 -4.45 21.34
C GLN A 174 9.55 -3.68 21.55
N LEU A 175 9.42 -2.38 21.78
CA LEU A 175 10.58 -1.57 22.16
C LEU A 175 11.10 -2.08 23.52
N SER A 176 12.35 -2.54 23.55
CA SER A 176 12.99 -2.96 24.80
C SER A 176 13.33 -1.77 25.72
N THR A 177 13.65 -0.64 25.10
CA THR A 177 13.98 0.60 25.81
C THR A 177 13.31 1.78 25.10
N GLY A 178 12.94 2.79 25.89
CA GLY A 178 12.29 4.00 25.39
C GLY A 178 10.75 3.91 25.32
N SER A 179 10.14 5.07 25.28
CA SER A 179 8.70 5.23 25.13
C SER A 179 8.37 6.14 23.95
N ARG A 180 7.19 6.00 23.40
CA ARG A 180 6.68 6.95 22.39
C ARG A 180 6.49 8.32 23.07
N ASN A 181 6.92 9.37 22.36
CA ASN A 181 6.70 10.74 22.83
C ASN A 181 5.21 11.01 23.04
N ARG A 182 4.88 11.79 24.08
CA ARG A 182 3.53 12.29 24.32
C ARG A 182 3.08 13.15 23.14
N GLY A 183 1.77 13.20 22.89
CA GLY A 183 1.15 13.92 21.78
C GLY A 183 0.68 13.01 20.66
N ARG A 184 0.88 13.40 19.39
CA ARG A 184 0.44 12.64 18.20
C ARG A 184 1.63 11.91 17.55
N PRO A 185 2.04 10.73 18.05
CA PRO A 185 3.13 9.99 17.44
C PRO A 185 2.80 9.57 16.01
N LYS A 186 3.84 9.35 15.18
CA LYS A 186 3.66 8.78 13.85
C LYS A 186 2.99 7.41 13.97
N LEU A 187 2.05 7.13 13.06
CA LEU A 187 1.37 5.84 12.96
C LEU A 187 2.41 4.73 12.68
N SER A 188 2.34 3.63 13.42
CA SER A 188 3.13 2.44 13.15
C SER A 188 2.36 1.43 12.29
N TYR A 189 3.07 0.42 11.75
CA TYR A 189 2.43 -0.67 11.04
C TYR A 189 1.47 -1.46 11.96
N LYS A 190 1.87 -1.73 13.20
CA LYS A 190 1.02 -2.40 14.21
C LYS A 190 -0.27 -1.62 14.50
N ASP A 191 -0.18 -0.29 14.62
CA ASP A 191 -1.38 0.56 14.80
C ASP A 191 -2.31 0.48 13.59
N THR A 192 -1.74 0.37 12.38
CA THR A 192 -2.53 0.20 11.16
C THR A 192 -3.23 -1.16 11.14
N VAL A 193 -2.53 -2.25 11.48
CA VAL A 193 -3.13 -3.59 11.58
C VAL A 193 -4.24 -3.59 12.63
N LYS A 194 -3.98 -3.08 13.85
CA LYS A 194 -4.97 -2.98 14.92
C LYS A 194 -6.24 -2.25 14.48
N ARG A 195 -6.09 -1.11 13.82
CA ARG A 195 -7.21 -0.32 13.29
C ARG A 195 -8.01 -1.09 12.23
N HIS A 196 -7.33 -1.85 11.37
CA HIS A 196 -7.98 -2.65 10.33
C HIS A 196 -8.71 -3.87 10.91
N LEU A 197 -8.15 -4.51 11.94
CA LEU A 197 -8.83 -5.58 12.68
C LEU A 197 -10.13 -5.08 13.31
N GLN A 198 -10.06 -3.94 14.00
CA GLN A 198 -11.24 -3.30 14.60
C GLN A 198 -12.29 -2.94 13.55
N ALA A 199 -11.88 -2.41 12.39
CA ALA A 199 -12.79 -2.08 11.29
C ALA A 199 -13.49 -3.32 10.68
N LYS A 200 -12.89 -4.50 10.81
CA LYS A 200 -13.46 -5.81 10.40
C LYS A 200 -14.17 -6.54 11.55
N ALA A 201 -14.30 -5.92 12.71
CA ALA A 201 -14.83 -6.58 13.92
C ALA A 201 -14.07 -7.88 14.28
N ILE A 202 -12.79 -7.93 13.97
CA ILE A 202 -11.88 -9.00 14.37
C ILE A 202 -11.23 -8.60 15.71
N ASP A 203 -11.31 -9.48 16.69
CA ASP A 203 -10.73 -9.23 18.00
C ASP A 203 -9.19 -9.11 17.91
N VAL A 204 -8.66 -8.04 18.52
CA VAL A 204 -7.24 -7.69 18.48
C VAL A 204 -6.36 -8.64 19.28
N ASP A 205 -6.91 -9.29 20.29
CA ASP A 205 -6.14 -10.18 21.17
C ASP A 205 -6.07 -11.61 20.61
N SER A 206 -7.08 -12.04 19.88
CA SER A 206 -7.17 -13.40 19.31
C SER A 206 -6.86 -13.50 17.81
N TRP A 207 -6.66 -12.36 17.10
CA TRP A 207 -6.45 -12.37 15.65
C TRP A 207 -5.29 -13.25 15.19
N TYR A 208 -4.23 -13.32 16.02
CA TYR A 208 -3.03 -14.10 15.69
C TYR A 208 -3.34 -15.61 15.60
N THR A 209 -4.13 -16.12 16.54
CA THR A 209 -4.60 -17.52 16.54
C THR A 209 -5.55 -17.76 15.36
N GLN A 210 -6.49 -16.84 15.11
CA GLN A 210 -7.42 -16.92 13.97
C GLN A 210 -6.69 -16.92 12.64
N ALA A 211 -5.60 -16.17 12.54
CA ALA A 211 -4.78 -16.06 11.32
C ALA A 211 -4.01 -17.35 10.98
N GLN A 212 -3.90 -18.33 11.90
CA GLN A 212 -3.23 -19.62 11.62
C GLN A 212 -4.01 -20.43 10.58
N ASP A 213 -5.35 -20.42 10.61
CA ASP A 213 -6.15 -20.98 9.53
C ASP A 213 -6.25 -19.99 8.36
N ARG A 214 -5.51 -20.30 7.29
CA ARG A 214 -5.46 -19.46 6.09
C ARG A 214 -6.81 -19.28 5.42
N THR A 215 -7.64 -20.31 5.41
CA THR A 215 -8.93 -20.31 4.70
C THR A 215 -9.94 -19.47 5.45
N SER A 216 -10.08 -19.70 6.74
CA SER A 216 -10.92 -18.90 7.63
C SER A 216 -10.49 -17.44 7.65
N TRP A 217 -9.21 -17.18 7.80
CA TRP A 217 -8.64 -15.82 7.76
C TRP A 217 -8.99 -15.07 6.48
N ARG A 218 -8.79 -15.72 5.31
CA ARG A 218 -9.13 -15.14 4.02
C ARG A 218 -10.63 -14.82 3.92
N SER A 219 -11.49 -15.70 4.39
CA SER A 219 -12.94 -15.45 4.42
C SER A 219 -13.29 -14.23 5.26
N MET A 220 -12.72 -14.12 6.48
CA MET A 220 -12.96 -12.99 7.38
C MET A 220 -12.54 -11.64 6.79
N ILE A 221 -11.35 -11.55 6.20
CA ILE A 221 -10.85 -10.28 5.64
C ILE A 221 -11.57 -9.86 4.37
N HIS A 222 -12.18 -10.80 3.62
CA HIS A 222 -12.95 -10.51 2.40
C HIS A 222 -14.46 -10.38 2.62
N LYS A 223 -14.95 -10.67 3.82
CA LYS A 223 -16.35 -10.43 4.18
C LYS A 223 -16.63 -8.92 4.12
N THR A 224 -17.59 -8.53 3.28
CA THR A 224 -18.05 -7.16 3.07
C THR A 224 -19.11 -6.79 4.09
#